data_9cc2fc5ecc4444a226e023e15520d066
#
_entry.id   9cc2fc5ecc4444a226e023e15520d066
#
_cell.length_a   1.000
_cell.length_b   1.000
_cell.length_c   1.000
_cell.angle_alpha   90.00
_cell.angle_beta   90.00
_cell.angle_gamma   90.00
#
_symmetry.space_group_name_H-M   'P 1'
#
loop_
_entity.id
_entity.type
_entity.pdbx_description
1 polymer ?
#
loop_
_entity_poly.entity_id
_entity_poly.type
_entity_poly.pdbx_seq_one_letter_code
_entity_poly.pdbx_strand_id
1 'polypeptide(L)'
;FVLYREGMSGNVLITGVVAILLFILALLINQYVLMGLVAIACGLLVVINKKSFKNIAMAIVIFLTCCMFIRGVDYAFNHLSDHQRSRINVLLGIDSDLKGAGYNVNQSKIAIGSGGFFGKGFLDGTQTKFNFVPEQSTDFIFCTIGEEWGWFGSTVLLGLFLFVLIRIILLAEKQKNDFGRIYGYGVACIFFIHIFVNIGMTIGLLPVIGIPLPFFSYGGSSLWTFTLLLFVFIKMDIQRHASV
;
A
#
# COMPACT_ATOMS: atom_id res chain seq x y z
N PHE A 1 2.60 16.23 -0.13
CA PHE A 1 1.88 17.51 0.10
C PHE A 1 2.85 18.67 0.36
N VAL A 2 3.84 18.51 1.21
CA VAL A 2 4.91 19.52 1.42
C VAL A 2 5.67 19.78 0.12
N LEU A 3 6.05 18.74 -0.60
CA LEU A 3 6.72 18.85 -1.91
C LEU A 3 5.83 19.50 -3.00
N TYR A 4 4.52 19.27 -2.95
CA TYR A 4 3.57 19.92 -3.87
C TYR A 4 3.48 21.43 -3.64
N ARG A 5 3.57 21.88 -2.40
CA ARG A 5 3.59 23.31 -2.06
C ARG A 5 4.87 24.02 -2.51
N GLU A 6 5.98 23.28 -2.60
CA GLU A 6 7.26 23.80 -3.14
C GLU A 6 7.39 23.67 -4.66
N GLY A 7 6.31 23.25 -5.35
CA GLY A 7 6.25 23.24 -6.82
C GLY A 7 6.92 22.02 -7.44
N MET A 8 6.58 20.80 -6.98
CA MET A 8 6.89 19.60 -7.77
C MET A 8 6.31 19.77 -9.18
N SER A 9 7.18 19.81 -10.18
CA SER A 9 6.73 19.88 -11.57
C SER A 9 5.92 18.62 -11.89
N GLY A 10 4.84 18.75 -12.66
CA GLY A 10 4.03 17.60 -13.09
C GLY A 10 4.86 16.48 -13.71
N ASN A 11 6.02 16.82 -14.27
CA ASN A 11 6.97 15.88 -14.83
C ASN A 11 7.53 14.86 -13.81
N VAL A 12 7.80 15.29 -12.56
CA VAL A 12 8.30 14.38 -11.50
C VAL A 12 7.23 13.38 -11.09
N LEU A 13 5.97 13.82 -11.03
CA LEU A 13 4.84 12.95 -10.69
C LEU A 13 4.60 11.90 -11.80
N ILE A 14 4.62 12.32 -13.06
CA ILE A 14 4.51 11.43 -14.21
C ILE A 14 5.66 10.42 -14.24
N THR A 15 6.90 10.87 -14.00
CA THR A 15 8.08 9.99 -13.95
C THR A 15 7.95 8.94 -12.84
N GLY A 16 7.45 9.33 -11.66
CA GLY A 16 7.19 8.40 -10.55
C GLY A 16 6.15 7.33 -10.90
N VAL A 17 5.04 7.74 -11.52
CA VAL A 17 3.99 6.79 -11.96
C VAL A 17 4.52 5.82 -13.02
N VAL A 18 5.27 6.31 -14.01
CA VAL A 18 5.88 5.47 -15.04
C VAL A 18 6.89 4.49 -14.44
N ALA A 19 7.71 4.92 -13.47
CA ALA A 19 8.65 4.03 -12.78
C ALA A 19 7.95 2.91 -12.01
N ILE A 20 6.84 3.22 -11.32
CA ILE A 20 6.03 2.22 -10.60
C ILE A 20 5.41 1.23 -11.59
N LEU A 21 4.86 1.69 -12.71
CA LEU A 21 4.30 0.83 -13.75
C LEU A 21 5.37 -0.10 -14.34
N LEU A 22 6.55 0.42 -14.66
CA LEU A 22 7.68 -0.39 -15.15
C LEU A 22 8.14 -1.42 -14.12
N PHE A 23 8.14 -1.06 -12.83
CA PHE A 23 8.48 -1.98 -11.74
C PHE A 23 7.50 -3.16 -11.68
N ILE A 24 6.19 -2.87 -11.72
CA ILE A 24 5.15 -3.90 -11.71
C ILE A 24 5.25 -4.80 -12.95
N LEU A 25 5.44 -4.20 -14.14
CA LEU A 25 5.61 -4.94 -15.38
C LEU A 25 6.89 -5.80 -15.39
N ALA A 26 7.98 -5.31 -14.79
CA ALA A 26 9.23 -6.07 -14.69
C ALA A 26 9.10 -7.31 -13.78
N LEU A 27 8.18 -7.29 -12.81
CA LEU A 27 7.87 -8.45 -11.97
C LEU A 27 6.92 -9.46 -12.65
N LEU A 28 6.01 -8.97 -13.50
CA LEU A 28 4.96 -9.80 -14.11
C LEU A 28 5.37 -10.44 -15.43
N ILE A 29 6.21 -9.76 -16.22
CA ILE A 29 6.56 -10.15 -17.59
C ILE A 29 8.03 -10.55 -17.65
N ASN A 30 8.33 -11.55 -18.48
CA ASN A 30 9.71 -11.93 -18.73
C ASN A 30 10.52 -10.70 -19.16
N GLN A 31 11.64 -10.47 -18.47
CA GLN A 31 12.49 -9.29 -18.64
C GLN A 31 12.90 -9.03 -20.11
N TYR A 32 13.14 -10.09 -20.89
CA TYR A 32 13.53 -9.96 -22.30
C TYR A 32 12.38 -9.44 -23.17
N VAL A 33 11.15 -9.88 -22.90
CA VAL A 33 9.95 -9.39 -23.61
C VAL A 33 9.70 -7.92 -23.28
N LEU A 34 9.83 -7.56 -22.00
CA LEU A 34 9.66 -6.16 -21.56
C LEU A 34 10.73 -5.25 -22.18
N MET A 35 11.99 -5.68 -22.20
CA MET A 35 13.06 -4.93 -22.87
C MET A 35 12.80 -4.74 -24.37
N GLY A 36 12.25 -5.76 -25.05
CA GLY A 36 11.83 -5.67 -26.45
C GLY A 36 10.70 -4.66 -26.66
N LEU A 37 9.69 -4.64 -25.80
CA LEU A 37 8.60 -3.66 -25.86
C LEU A 37 9.10 -2.22 -25.66
N VAL A 38 10.00 -2.01 -24.70
CA VAL A 38 10.62 -0.69 -24.48
C VAL A 38 11.46 -0.26 -25.70
N ALA A 39 12.19 -1.18 -26.35
CA ALA A 39 12.94 -0.89 -27.56
C ALA A 39 12.01 -0.45 -28.70
N ILE A 40 10.89 -1.15 -28.90
CA ILE A 40 9.90 -0.80 -29.92
C ILE A 40 9.29 0.57 -29.62
N ALA A 41 8.92 0.85 -28.37
CA ALA A 41 8.36 2.14 -27.97
C ALA A 41 9.34 3.30 -28.19
N CYS A 42 10.60 3.14 -27.82
CA CYS A 42 11.66 4.13 -28.10
C CYS A 42 11.89 4.33 -29.60
N GLY A 43 11.87 3.25 -30.40
CA GLY A 43 11.98 3.33 -31.85
C GLY A 43 10.82 4.11 -32.49
N LEU A 44 9.58 3.85 -32.06
CA LEU A 44 8.38 4.58 -32.52
C LEU A 44 8.46 6.08 -32.15
N LEU A 45 8.91 6.42 -30.94
CA LEU A 45 9.08 7.82 -30.54
C LEU A 45 10.08 8.56 -31.44
N VAL A 46 11.18 7.90 -31.86
CA VAL A 46 12.16 8.49 -32.79
C VAL A 46 11.56 8.72 -34.17
N VAL A 47 10.72 7.77 -34.64
CA VAL A 47 10.07 7.87 -35.97
C VAL A 47 9.05 9.01 -36.00
N ILE A 48 8.23 9.13 -34.94
CA ILE A 48 7.15 10.14 -34.83
C ILE A 48 7.73 11.55 -34.67
N ASN A 49 8.78 11.73 -33.87
CA ASN A 49 9.35 13.05 -33.49
C ASN A 49 10.43 13.61 -34.42
N LYS A 50 10.41 13.27 -35.72
CA LYS A 50 11.45 13.64 -36.69
C LYS A 50 12.86 13.14 -36.30
N LYS A 51 13.57 12.52 -37.22
CA LYS A 51 14.91 11.96 -37.03
C LYS A 51 15.98 13.05 -36.80
N SER A 52 15.93 13.67 -35.61
CA SER A 52 16.97 14.59 -35.16
C SER A 52 18.01 13.81 -34.34
N PHE A 53 19.29 14.13 -34.48
CA PHE A 53 20.35 13.51 -33.68
C PHE A 53 20.10 13.60 -32.17
N LYS A 54 19.52 14.73 -31.69
CA LYS A 54 19.14 14.95 -30.29
C LYS A 54 18.05 13.97 -29.83
N ASN A 55 17.04 13.74 -30.67
CA ASN A 55 15.93 12.83 -30.35
C ASN A 55 16.38 11.37 -30.31
N ILE A 56 17.30 11.00 -31.22
CA ILE A 56 17.90 9.66 -31.22
C ILE A 56 18.74 9.44 -29.97
N ALA A 57 19.61 10.39 -29.63
CA ALA A 57 20.44 10.31 -28.42
C ALA A 57 19.57 10.22 -27.15
N MET A 58 18.52 11.01 -27.04
CA MET A 58 17.57 10.97 -25.92
C MET A 58 16.86 9.62 -25.81
N ALA A 59 16.39 9.05 -26.92
CA ALA A 59 15.75 7.73 -26.95
C ALA A 59 16.70 6.62 -26.50
N ILE A 60 17.96 6.67 -26.91
CA ILE A 60 18.99 5.72 -26.47
C ILE A 60 19.23 5.83 -24.95
N VAL A 61 19.35 7.03 -24.41
CA VAL A 61 19.53 7.24 -22.97
C VAL A 61 18.33 6.69 -22.18
N ILE A 62 17.10 6.98 -22.61
CA ILE A 62 15.88 6.46 -21.99
C ILE A 62 15.87 4.93 -22.05
N PHE A 63 16.17 4.35 -23.21
CA PHE A 63 16.23 2.89 -23.38
C PHE A 63 17.25 2.24 -22.44
N LEU A 64 18.48 2.77 -22.38
CA LEU A 64 19.53 2.25 -21.49
C LEU A 64 19.12 2.37 -20.01
N THR A 65 18.52 3.49 -19.62
CA THR A 65 18.03 3.68 -18.25
C THR A 65 16.92 2.68 -17.90
N CYS A 66 15.95 2.45 -18.78
CA CYS A 66 14.92 1.44 -18.59
C CYS A 66 15.50 0.02 -18.52
N CYS A 67 16.45 -0.33 -19.40
CA CYS A 67 17.11 -1.63 -19.35
C CYS A 67 17.89 -1.84 -18.04
N MET A 68 18.62 -0.82 -17.59
CA MET A 68 19.32 -0.87 -16.31
C MET A 68 18.35 -1.04 -15.13
N PHE A 69 17.22 -0.37 -15.18
CA PHE A 69 16.18 -0.50 -14.16
C PHE A 69 15.56 -1.91 -14.14
N ILE A 70 15.17 -2.46 -15.30
CA ILE A 70 14.60 -3.81 -15.42
C ILE A 70 15.59 -4.86 -14.91
N ARG A 71 16.88 -4.75 -15.30
CA ARG A 71 17.92 -5.64 -14.78
C ARG A 71 18.15 -5.49 -13.29
N GLY A 72 18.09 -4.26 -12.78
CA GLY A 72 18.20 -3.98 -11.34
C GLY A 72 17.07 -4.62 -10.53
N VAL A 73 15.84 -4.60 -11.03
CA VAL A 73 14.68 -5.27 -10.41
C VAL A 73 14.88 -6.78 -10.38
N ASP A 74 15.28 -7.40 -11.51
CA ASP A 74 15.52 -8.83 -11.58
C ASP A 74 16.66 -9.26 -10.63
N TYR A 75 17.75 -8.50 -10.62
CA TYR A 75 18.87 -8.73 -9.70
C TYR A 75 18.41 -8.63 -8.24
N ALA A 76 17.67 -7.58 -7.88
CA ALA A 76 17.14 -7.39 -6.53
C ALA A 76 16.19 -8.53 -6.14
N PHE A 77 15.28 -8.94 -7.03
CA PHE A 77 14.36 -10.03 -6.80
C PHE A 77 15.07 -11.36 -6.55
N ASN A 78 16.15 -11.64 -7.31
CA ASN A 78 16.92 -12.86 -7.14
C ASN A 78 17.79 -12.89 -5.86
N HIS A 79 18.05 -11.70 -5.25
CA HIS A 79 18.78 -11.58 -3.99
C HIS A 79 17.88 -11.48 -2.76
N LEU A 80 16.54 -11.49 -2.94
CA LEU A 80 15.59 -11.57 -1.83
C LEU A 80 15.71 -12.92 -1.11
N SER A 81 15.47 -12.93 0.20
CA SER A 81 15.34 -14.18 0.95
C SER A 81 14.16 -15.01 0.42
N ASP A 82 14.23 -16.33 0.56
CA ASP A 82 13.19 -17.26 0.07
C ASP A 82 11.80 -16.89 0.60
N HIS A 83 11.70 -16.46 1.86
CA HIS A 83 10.45 -16.01 2.46
C HIS A 83 9.88 -14.74 1.81
N GLN A 84 10.73 -13.78 1.45
CA GLN A 84 10.28 -12.55 0.78
C GLN A 84 9.85 -12.84 -0.66
N ARG A 85 10.60 -13.69 -1.35
CA ARG A 85 10.32 -14.12 -2.71
C ARG A 85 8.99 -14.89 -2.78
N SER A 86 8.76 -15.82 -1.85
CA SER A 86 7.49 -16.57 -1.77
C SER A 86 6.30 -15.63 -1.59
N ARG A 87 6.39 -14.60 -0.73
CA ARG A 87 5.31 -13.61 -0.55
C ARG A 87 4.97 -12.85 -1.83
N ILE A 88 5.97 -12.50 -2.62
CA ILE A 88 5.76 -11.81 -3.91
C ILE A 88 5.17 -12.79 -4.94
N ASN A 89 5.66 -14.02 -5.01
CA ASN A 89 5.15 -15.04 -5.91
C ASN A 89 3.68 -15.39 -5.63
N VAL A 90 3.30 -15.48 -4.36
CA VAL A 90 1.90 -15.66 -3.93
C VAL A 90 1.03 -14.49 -4.38
N LEU A 91 1.51 -13.25 -4.23
CA LEU A 91 0.79 -12.06 -4.70
C LEU A 91 0.56 -12.08 -6.21
N LEU A 92 1.59 -12.50 -6.97
CA LEU A 92 1.54 -12.59 -8.43
C LEU A 92 0.75 -13.83 -8.94
N GLY A 93 0.32 -14.72 -8.04
CA GLY A 93 -0.38 -15.95 -8.39
C GLY A 93 0.49 -17.01 -9.05
N ILE A 94 1.82 -16.88 -8.97
CA ILE A 94 2.80 -17.80 -9.56
C ILE A 94 2.96 -19.05 -8.69
N ASP A 95 2.94 -18.88 -7.38
CA ASP A 95 3.00 -19.96 -6.40
C ASP A 95 1.70 -20.05 -5.61
N SER A 96 1.10 -21.24 -5.57
CA SER A 96 0.06 -21.60 -4.61
C SER A 96 0.75 -22.18 -3.36
N ASP A 97 1.34 -21.34 -2.53
CA ASP A 97 1.86 -21.79 -1.24
C ASP A 97 0.69 -22.14 -0.31
N LEU A 98 0.30 -23.43 -0.36
CA LEU A 98 -0.82 -24.00 0.40
C LEU A 98 -0.53 -24.13 1.91
N LYS A 99 0.67 -23.77 2.38
CA LYS A 99 1.10 -23.96 3.78
C LYS A 99 1.65 -22.71 4.47
N GLY A 100 1.76 -21.58 3.78
CA GLY A 100 2.39 -20.36 4.31
C GLY A 100 1.54 -19.13 4.13
N ALA A 101 2.16 -18.04 3.71
CA ALA A 101 1.51 -16.74 3.51
C ALA A 101 0.33 -16.81 2.52
N GLY A 102 0.41 -17.66 1.50
CA GLY A 102 -0.66 -17.90 0.54
C GLY A 102 -1.90 -18.52 1.14
N TYR A 103 -1.73 -19.46 2.08
CA TYR A 103 -2.84 -20.06 2.81
C TYR A 103 -3.62 -19.00 3.60
N ASN A 104 -2.91 -18.13 4.35
CA ASN A 104 -3.53 -17.09 5.17
C ASN A 104 -4.35 -16.11 4.32
N VAL A 105 -3.81 -15.68 3.18
CA VAL A 105 -4.52 -14.80 2.25
C VAL A 105 -5.74 -15.48 1.63
N ASN A 106 -5.63 -16.74 1.23
CA ASN A 106 -6.74 -17.49 0.66
C ASN A 106 -7.87 -17.67 1.69
N GLN A 107 -7.54 -18.07 2.92
CA GLN A 107 -8.53 -18.22 3.99
C GLN A 107 -9.17 -16.88 4.34
N SER A 108 -8.38 -15.79 4.37
CA SER A 108 -8.91 -14.43 4.58
C SER A 108 -9.91 -14.04 3.48
N LYS A 109 -9.59 -14.30 2.21
CA LYS A 109 -10.52 -14.02 1.09
C LYS A 109 -11.80 -14.86 1.17
N ILE A 110 -11.70 -16.13 1.56
CA ILE A 110 -12.86 -17.02 1.76
C ILE A 110 -13.72 -16.47 2.90
N ALA A 111 -13.11 -16.05 4.03
CA ALA A 111 -13.83 -15.47 5.14
C ALA A 111 -14.59 -14.20 4.73
N ILE A 112 -13.91 -13.21 4.12
CA ILE A 112 -14.51 -11.96 3.64
C ILE A 112 -15.64 -12.26 2.64
N GLY A 113 -15.39 -13.14 1.66
CA GLY A 113 -16.38 -13.50 0.64
C GLY A 113 -17.61 -14.21 1.22
N SER A 114 -17.43 -14.98 2.29
CA SER A 114 -18.53 -15.70 2.95
C SER A 114 -19.48 -14.78 3.75
N GLY A 115 -19.03 -13.57 4.12
CA GLY A 115 -19.84 -12.59 4.84
C GLY A 115 -20.96 -11.95 4.00
N GLY A 116 -20.85 -11.95 2.67
CA GLY A 116 -21.84 -11.35 1.79
C GLY A 116 -22.06 -9.85 2.05
N PHE A 117 -23.30 -9.37 1.89
CA PHE A 117 -23.60 -7.94 2.02
C PHE A 117 -23.73 -7.48 3.50
N PHE A 118 -24.46 -8.25 4.32
CA PHE A 118 -24.77 -7.88 5.72
C PHE A 118 -23.93 -8.64 6.76
N GLY A 119 -23.09 -9.58 6.35
CA GLY A 119 -22.34 -10.43 7.26
C GLY A 119 -23.15 -11.63 7.78
N LYS A 120 -22.45 -12.51 8.50
CA LYS A 120 -23.06 -13.68 9.17
C LYS A 120 -23.63 -13.36 10.55
N GLY A 121 -23.27 -12.22 11.12
CA GLY A 121 -23.62 -11.81 12.48
C GLY A 121 -22.40 -11.81 13.41
N PHE A 122 -22.50 -11.04 14.48
CA PHE A 122 -21.43 -10.90 15.46
C PHE A 122 -21.16 -12.23 16.16
N LEU A 123 -19.90 -12.68 16.14
CA LEU A 123 -19.41 -13.97 16.67
C LEU A 123 -19.97 -15.23 15.96
N ASP A 124 -20.64 -15.08 14.81
CA ASP A 124 -21.18 -16.21 14.03
C ASP A 124 -20.37 -16.49 12.75
N GLY A 125 -19.18 -15.89 12.63
CA GLY A 125 -18.24 -16.17 11.57
C GLY A 125 -17.72 -17.62 11.63
N THR A 126 -17.96 -18.40 10.60
CA THR A 126 -17.54 -19.82 10.60
C THR A 126 -16.04 -19.97 10.40
N GLN A 127 -15.42 -19.13 9.53
CA GLN A 127 -13.98 -19.20 9.27
C GLN A 127 -13.18 -18.63 10.46
N THR A 128 -13.65 -17.55 11.03
CA THR A 128 -13.01 -16.88 12.17
C THR A 128 -13.22 -17.64 13.49
N LYS A 129 -14.43 -18.17 13.75
CA LYS A 129 -14.75 -18.91 14.97
C LYS A 129 -13.94 -20.22 15.12
N PHE A 130 -13.67 -20.91 14.02
CA PHE A 130 -12.92 -22.15 14.03
C PHE A 130 -11.40 -21.95 13.77
N ASN A 131 -10.91 -20.69 13.81
CA ASN A 131 -9.50 -20.35 13.62
C ASN A 131 -8.89 -20.87 12.31
N PHE A 132 -9.67 -20.92 11.22
CA PHE A 132 -9.15 -21.30 9.92
C PHE A 132 -8.19 -20.25 9.33
N VAL A 133 -8.28 -18.98 9.78
CA VAL A 133 -7.35 -17.92 9.42
C VAL A 133 -6.32 -17.77 10.53
N PRO A 134 -5.07 -18.19 10.33
CA PRO A 134 -4.01 -17.92 11.29
C PRO A 134 -3.82 -16.42 11.49
N GLU A 135 -3.46 -16.01 12.73
CA GLU A 135 -3.21 -14.60 13.11
C GLU A 135 -4.39 -13.66 12.78
N GLN A 136 -5.64 -14.18 12.83
CA GLN A 136 -6.84 -13.41 12.53
C GLN A 136 -7.06 -12.24 13.51
N SER A 137 -6.63 -12.36 14.77
CA SER A 137 -6.81 -11.32 15.79
C SER A 137 -5.77 -10.19 15.68
N THR A 138 -4.64 -10.44 15.05
CA THR A 138 -3.52 -9.51 14.90
C THR A 138 -3.49 -8.91 13.49
N ASP A 139 -2.93 -9.62 12.55
CA ASP A 139 -2.62 -9.11 11.22
C ASP A 139 -3.80 -9.18 10.25
N PHE A 140 -4.70 -10.16 10.43
CA PHE A 140 -5.83 -10.41 9.55
C PHE A 140 -7.19 -10.02 10.15
N ILE A 141 -7.21 -9.09 11.14
CA ILE A 141 -8.46 -8.72 11.84
C ILE A 141 -9.56 -8.22 10.88
N PHE A 142 -9.21 -7.62 9.76
CA PHE A 142 -10.17 -7.15 8.77
C PHE A 142 -11.00 -8.28 8.16
N CYS A 143 -10.46 -9.52 8.09
CA CYS A 143 -11.24 -10.67 7.59
C CYS A 143 -12.38 -11.03 8.54
N THR A 144 -12.20 -10.88 9.86
CA THR A 144 -13.27 -11.07 10.86
C THR A 144 -14.38 -10.06 10.65
N ILE A 145 -14.02 -8.79 10.44
CA ILE A 145 -14.99 -7.73 10.16
C ILE A 145 -15.75 -8.03 8.86
N GLY A 146 -15.03 -8.46 7.82
CA GLY A 146 -15.63 -8.83 6.54
C GLY A 146 -16.57 -10.04 6.63
N GLU A 147 -16.28 -11.04 7.47
CA GLU A 147 -17.12 -12.20 7.67
C GLU A 147 -18.35 -11.90 8.53
N GLU A 148 -18.16 -11.21 9.66
CA GLU A 148 -19.24 -10.97 10.65
C GLU A 148 -20.18 -9.84 10.25
N TRP A 149 -19.65 -8.73 9.69
CA TRP A 149 -20.41 -7.52 9.35
C TRP A 149 -20.59 -7.32 7.84
N GLY A 150 -19.96 -8.16 7.03
CA GLY A 150 -20.09 -8.18 5.60
C GLY A 150 -19.51 -6.93 4.90
N TRP A 151 -19.98 -6.74 3.67
CA TRP A 151 -19.57 -5.60 2.86
C TRP A 151 -20.01 -4.27 3.47
N PHE A 152 -21.20 -4.20 4.05
CA PHE A 152 -21.74 -2.98 4.68
C PHE A 152 -20.86 -2.55 5.88
N GLY A 153 -20.57 -3.45 6.81
CA GLY A 153 -19.73 -3.14 7.96
C GLY A 153 -18.30 -2.78 7.59
N SER A 154 -17.73 -3.48 6.61
CA SER A 154 -16.41 -3.17 6.06
C SER A 154 -16.36 -1.76 5.46
N THR A 155 -17.40 -1.35 4.71
CA THR A 155 -17.48 -0.01 4.11
C THR A 155 -17.63 1.07 5.19
N VAL A 156 -18.44 0.83 6.23
CA VAL A 156 -18.57 1.76 7.36
C VAL A 156 -17.23 1.95 8.07
N LEU A 157 -16.51 0.86 8.33
CA LEU A 157 -15.19 0.92 8.95
C LEU A 157 -14.19 1.73 8.11
N LEU A 158 -14.14 1.47 6.80
CA LEU A 158 -13.30 2.24 5.87
C LEU A 158 -13.66 3.73 5.88
N GLY A 159 -14.96 4.03 5.89
CA GLY A 159 -15.46 5.41 6.00
C GLY A 159 -15.03 6.10 7.29
N LEU A 160 -15.05 5.40 8.42
CA LEU A 160 -14.56 5.91 9.70
C LEU A 160 -13.04 6.18 9.68
N PHE A 161 -12.25 5.27 9.14
CA PHE A 161 -10.83 5.50 8.98
C PHE A 161 -10.53 6.69 8.07
N LEU A 162 -11.23 6.80 6.95
CA LEU A 162 -11.10 7.94 6.03
C LEU A 162 -11.47 9.25 6.73
N PHE A 163 -12.56 9.26 7.50
CA PHE A 163 -12.97 10.41 8.31
C PHE A 163 -11.87 10.83 9.29
N VAL A 164 -11.28 9.88 10.03
CA VAL A 164 -10.19 10.17 10.97
C VAL A 164 -8.98 10.74 10.24
N LEU A 165 -8.56 10.17 9.11
CA LEU A 165 -7.45 10.65 8.30
C LEU A 165 -7.68 12.08 7.81
N ILE A 166 -8.86 12.36 7.27
CA ILE A 166 -9.24 13.72 6.81
C ILE A 166 -9.21 14.68 7.99
N ARG A 167 -9.75 14.30 9.16
CA ARG A 167 -9.73 15.15 10.36
C ARG A 167 -8.31 15.47 10.82
N ILE A 168 -7.40 14.49 10.85
CA ILE A 168 -6.00 14.72 11.20
C ILE A 168 -5.36 15.70 10.22
N ILE A 169 -5.57 15.53 8.91
CA ILE A 169 -5.03 16.42 7.88
C ILE A 169 -5.57 17.84 8.02
N LEU A 170 -6.88 18.00 8.21
CA LEU A 170 -7.51 19.31 8.38
C LEU A 170 -7.03 20.04 9.66
N LEU A 171 -6.78 19.28 10.73
CA LEU A 171 -6.21 19.87 11.96
C LEU A 171 -4.73 20.21 11.78
N ALA A 172 -3.97 19.41 11.03
CA ALA A 172 -2.57 19.70 10.70
C ALA A 172 -2.43 20.98 9.87
N GLU A 173 -3.34 21.22 8.89
CA GLU A 173 -3.35 22.44 8.11
C GLU A 173 -3.60 23.70 8.96
N LYS A 174 -4.38 23.57 10.02
CA LYS A 174 -4.70 24.66 10.93
C LYS A 174 -3.58 25.00 11.92
N GLN A 175 -2.53 24.17 12.02
CA GLN A 175 -1.43 24.42 12.95
C GLN A 175 -0.64 25.68 12.55
N LYS A 176 -0.40 26.57 13.52
CA LYS A 176 0.39 27.81 13.33
C LYS A 176 1.89 27.50 13.27
N ASN A 177 2.32 26.46 14.02
CA ASN A 177 3.71 26.05 14.11
C ASN A 177 4.02 24.98 13.05
N ASP A 178 5.13 25.16 12.32
CA ASP A 178 5.57 24.20 11.29
C ASP A 178 5.82 22.82 11.86
N PHE A 179 6.35 22.70 13.07
CA PHE A 179 6.56 21.42 13.74
C PHE A 179 5.24 20.66 13.94
N GLY A 180 4.21 21.33 14.50
CA GLY A 180 2.90 20.72 14.72
C GLY A 180 2.23 20.28 13.41
N ARG A 181 2.40 21.06 12.35
CA ARG A 181 1.88 20.75 11.01
C ARG A 181 2.56 19.51 10.41
N ILE A 182 3.90 19.47 10.43
CA ILE A 182 4.69 18.34 9.91
C ILE A 182 4.39 17.07 10.72
N TYR A 183 4.30 17.19 12.05
CA TYR A 183 3.96 16.08 12.91
C TYR A 183 2.57 15.50 12.59
N GLY A 184 1.56 16.36 12.41
CA GLY A 184 0.21 15.94 12.04
C GLY A 184 0.16 15.19 10.71
N TYR A 185 0.88 15.65 9.70
CA TYR A 185 1.02 14.90 8.45
C TYR A 185 1.75 13.58 8.61
N GLY A 186 2.78 13.53 9.47
CA GLY A 186 3.50 12.30 9.80
C GLY A 186 2.56 11.26 10.41
N VAL A 187 1.74 11.68 11.40
CA VAL A 187 0.72 10.83 12.01
C VAL A 187 -0.28 10.32 10.97
N ALA A 188 -0.82 11.21 10.12
CA ALA A 188 -1.75 10.82 9.06
C ALA A 188 -1.14 9.81 8.09
N CYS A 189 0.13 10.00 7.69
CA CYS A 189 0.87 9.06 6.84
C CYS A 189 1.03 7.69 7.49
N ILE A 190 1.43 7.63 8.76
CA ILE A 190 1.59 6.36 9.48
C ILE A 190 0.26 5.61 9.55
N PHE A 191 -0.82 6.29 9.93
CA PHE A 191 -2.16 5.69 9.96
C PHE A 191 -2.59 5.19 8.59
N PHE A 192 -2.43 6.02 7.55
CA PHE A 192 -2.78 5.64 6.18
C PHE A 192 -2.03 4.39 5.72
N ILE A 193 -0.71 4.33 5.92
CA ILE A 193 0.10 3.18 5.52
C ILE A 193 -0.35 1.92 6.25
N HIS A 194 -0.57 1.98 7.57
CA HIS A 194 -1.04 0.83 8.34
C HIS A 194 -2.40 0.33 7.86
N ILE A 195 -3.37 1.22 7.65
CA ILE A 195 -4.71 0.87 7.16
C ILE A 195 -4.62 0.28 5.75
N PHE A 196 -3.90 0.96 4.83
CA PHE A 196 -3.78 0.55 3.45
C PHE A 196 -3.09 -0.81 3.29
N VAL A 197 -1.99 -1.02 4.01
CA VAL A 197 -1.24 -2.28 3.93
C VAL A 197 -2.00 -3.42 4.60
N ASN A 198 -2.60 -3.21 5.80
CA ASN A 198 -3.36 -4.25 6.48
C ASN A 198 -4.55 -4.72 5.64
N ILE A 199 -5.37 -3.80 5.16
CA ILE A 199 -6.52 -4.14 4.33
C ILE A 199 -6.07 -4.73 2.98
N GLY A 200 -5.06 -4.12 2.36
CA GLY A 200 -4.50 -4.59 1.09
C GLY A 200 -3.98 -6.03 1.16
N MET A 201 -3.30 -6.43 2.26
CA MET A 201 -2.83 -7.80 2.40
C MET A 201 -3.96 -8.79 2.72
N THR A 202 -4.99 -8.38 3.48
CA THR A 202 -6.13 -9.27 3.80
C THR A 202 -6.99 -9.57 2.58
N ILE A 203 -7.14 -8.62 1.65
CA ILE A 203 -7.85 -8.85 0.38
C ILE A 203 -6.93 -9.38 -0.73
N GLY A 204 -5.62 -9.51 -0.46
CA GLY A 204 -4.63 -10.05 -1.39
C GLY A 204 -4.22 -9.10 -2.52
N LEU A 205 -4.27 -7.78 -2.29
CA LEU A 205 -3.72 -6.76 -3.18
C LEU A 205 -2.26 -6.43 -2.87
N LEU A 206 -1.83 -6.71 -1.64
CA LEU A 206 -0.46 -6.49 -1.17
C LEU A 206 0.12 -7.77 -0.58
N PRO A 207 1.45 -7.93 -0.59
CA PRO A 207 2.09 -9.08 0.05
C PRO A 207 1.88 -9.03 1.57
N VAL A 208 1.83 -10.19 2.20
CA VAL A 208 1.68 -10.29 3.66
C VAL A 208 2.94 -9.78 4.34
N ILE A 209 2.82 -8.68 5.10
CA ILE A 209 3.94 -8.06 5.81
C ILE A 209 3.79 -8.23 7.33
N GLY A 210 2.55 -8.43 7.83
CA GLY A 210 2.28 -8.52 9.26
C GLY A 210 2.23 -7.15 9.94
N ILE A 211 1.41 -6.25 9.41
CA ILE A 211 1.23 -4.89 9.95
C ILE A 211 -0.15 -4.80 10.60
N PRO A 212 -0.26 -4.38 11.90
CA PRO A 212 -1.53 -4.31 12.59
C PRO A 212 -2.41 -3.17 12.07
N LEU A 213 -3.73 -3.39 12.11
CA LEU A 213 -4.73 -2.36 11.82
C LEU A 213 -4.88 -1.43 13.06
N PRO A 214 -4.72 -0.10 12.92
CA PRO A 214 -4.78 0.82 14.05
C PRO A 214 -6.07 0.68 14.86
N PHE A 215 -5.94 0.54 16.18
CA PHE A 215 -7.02 0.41 17.18
C PHE A 215 -7.90 -0.86 17.07
N PHE A 216 -7.78 -1.66 16.03
CA PHE A 216 -8.56 -2.89 15.84
C PHE A 216 -7.76 -4.15 16.10
N SER A 217 -6.51 -4.21 15.61
CA SER A 217 -5.67 -5.38 15.82
C SER A 217 -5.32 -5.58 17.29
N TYR A 218 -5.37 -6.83 17.73
CA TYR A 218 -4.90 -7.21 19.04
C TYR A 218 -3.38 -7.00 19.14
N GLY A 219 -2.97 -6.21 20.14
CA GLY A 219 -1.55 -5.93 20.40
C GLY A 219 -1.38 -4.73 21.34
N GLY A 220 -0.84 -4.97 22.55
CA GLY A 220 -0.64 -3.90 23.53
C GLY A 220 0.32 -2.82 23.02
N SER A 221 1.44 -3.21 22.39
CA SER A 221 2.44 -2.27 21.85
C SER A 221 1.89 -1.41 20.72
N SER A 222 1.14 -1.99 19.80
CA SER A 222 0.52 -1.26 18.68
C SER A 222 -0.52 -0.26 19.18
N LEU A 223 -1.37 -0.66 20.12
CA LEU A 223 -2.37 0.22 20.72
C LEU A 223 -1.72 1.43 21.42
N TRP A 224 -0.67 1.19 22.21
CA TRP A 224 0.09 2.27 22.85
C TRP A 224 0.70 3.22 21.83
N THR A 225 1.33 2.69 20.81
CA THR A 225 1.98 3.51 19.76
C THR A 225 0.99 4.42 19.05
N PHE A 226 -0.12 3.87 18.57
CA PHE A 226 -1.14 4.67 17.86
C PHE A 226 -1.81 5.69 18.78
N THR A 227 -2.07 5.30 20.03
CA THR A 227 -2.64 6.18 21.05
C THR A 227 -1.69 7.35 21.32
N LEU A 228 -0.42 7.10 21.61
CA LEU A 228 0.56 8.15 21.86
C LEU A 228 0.70 9.10 20.67
N LEU A 229 0.84 8.57 19.45
CA LEU A 229 0.93 9.40 18.23
C LEU A 229 -0.26 10.35 18.11
N LEU A 230 -1.46 9.83 18.30
CA LEU A 230 -2.69 10.63 18.16
C LEU A 230 -2.84 11.65 19.29
N PHE A 231 -2.61 11.24 20.56
CA PHE A 231 -2.82 12.15 21.69
C PHE A 231 -1.74 13.24 21.79
N VAL A 232 -0.50 12.99 21.38
CA VAL A 232 0.51 14.04 21.23
C VAL A 232 0.06 15.08 20.20
N PHE A 233 -0.48 14.64 19.07
CA PHE A 233 -1.02 15.55 18.06
C PHE A 233 -2.22 16.37 18.58
N ILE A 234 -3.17 15.73 19.28
CA ILE A 234 -4.30 16.40 19.90
C ILE A 234 -3.82 17.44 20.92
N LYS A 235 -2.81 17.12 21.74
CA LYS A 235 -2.24 18.06 22.70
C LYS A 235 -1.65 19.30 22.01
N MET A 236 -0.96 19.14 20.88
CA MET A 236 -0.45 20.25 20.08
C MET A 236 -1.59 21.12 19.52
N ASP A 237 -2.70 20.50 19.10
CA ASP A 237 -3.85 21.24 18.59
C ASP A 237 -4.55 22.06 19.67
N ILE A 238 -4.67 21.52 20.90
CA ILE A 238 -5.21 22.25 22.06
C ILE A 238 -4.30 23.46 22.39
N GLN A 239 -2.98 23.28 22.42
CA GLN A 239 -2.06 24.37 22.71
C GLN A 239 -2.11 25.51 21.67
N ARG A 240 -2.44 25.20 20.41
CA ARG A 240 -2.67 26.22 19.38
C ARG A 240 -3.76 27.22 19.78
N HIS A 241 -4.82 26.73 20.44
CA HIS A 241 -5.94 27.56 20.91
C HIS A 241 -5.62 28.33 22.19
N ALA A 242 -4.71 27.82 23.02
CA ALA A 242 -4.32 28.45 24.27
C ALA A 242 -3.30 29.61 24.10
N SER A 243 -2.65 29.71 22.93
CA SER A 243 -1.67 30.75 22.58
C SER A 243 -2.31 31.96 21.86
N VAL A 244 -3.59 32.20 22.05
CA VAL A 244 -4.37 33.40 21.72
C VAL A 244 -4.74 34.08 23.01
#